data_3ed652e8a579d988a946f37bd323a87f
#
_entry.id   3ed652e8a579d988a946f37bd323a87f
#
_cell.length_a   1.000
_cell.length_b   1.000
_cell.length_c   1.000
_cell.angle_alpha   90.00
_cell.angle_beta   90.00
_cell.angle_gamma   90.00
#
_symmetry.space_group_name_H-M   'P 1'
#
loop_
_entity.id
_entity.type
_entity.pdbx_description
1 polymer ?
#
loop_
_entity_poly.entity_id
_entity_poly.type
_entity_poly.pdbx_seq_one_letter_code
_entity_poly.pdbx_strand_id
1 'polypeptide(L)'
;MTIPDPVATMQIETTPISAAHLQQELRLLYAERSLAELEGLSADPVYMTDLLDDINAHESAFVGVAVTEIATLRGELGGRLRG
;
A
#
# COMPACT_ATOMS: atom_id res chain seq x y z
N MET A 1 31.91 23.45 -2.62
CA MET A 1 31.37 22.28 -1.94
C MET A 1 29.96 22.01 -2.44
N THR A 2 29.72 20.80 -2.83
CA THR A 2 28.44 20.45 -3.39
C THR A 2 27.55 19.84 -2.30
N ILE A 3 26.40 20.45 -2.09
CA ILE A 3 25.43 19.89 -1.18
C ILE A 3 24.69 18.78 -1.94
N PRO A 4 24.47 17.62 -1.34
CA PRO A 4 23.70 16.57 -2.00
C PRO A 4 22.34 17.09 -2.44
N ASP A 5 21.99 16.77 -3.67
CA ASP A 5 20.71 17.20 -4.20
C ASP A 5 19.59 16.46 -3.48
N PRO A 6 18.65 17.15 -2.85
CA PRO A 6 17.51 16.49 -2.21
C PRO A 6 16.68 15.66 -3.19
N VAL A 7 16.72 16.01 -4.48
CA VAL A 7 16.03 15.25 -5.51
C VAL A 7 16.62 13.85 -5.64
N ALA A 8 17.94 13.73 -5.52
CA ALA A 8 18.59 12.42 -5.56
C ALA A 8 18.13 11.53 -4.43
N THR A 9 17.90 12.11 -3.26
CA THR A 9 17.37 11.36 -2.12
C THR A 9 15.93 10.92 -2.39
N MET A 10 15.15 11.76 -3.03
CA MET A 10 13.76 11.44 -3.36
C MET A 10 13.65 10.31 -4.38
N GLN A 11 14.65 10.12 -5.22
CA GLN A 11 14.63 9.03 -6.18
C GLN A 11 14.63 7.66 -5.53
N ILE A 12 15.14 7.56 -4.32
CA ILE A 12 15.09 6.32 -3.56
C ILE A 12 13.65 5.99 -3.19
N GLU A 13 12.84 7.02 -3.00
CA GLU A 13 11.43 6.86 -2.65
C GLU A 13 10.56 6.44 -3.83
N THR A 14 11.12 6.43 -5.04
CA THR A 14 10.39 5.97 -6.22
C THR A 14 10.39 4.46 -6.36
N THR A 15 10.93 3.74 -5.38
CA THR A 15 10.83 2.28 -5.35
C THR A 15 9.36 1.87 -5.45
N PRO A 16 9.01 0.98 -6.37
CA PRO A 16 7.62 0.59 -6.53
C PRO A 16 7.04 0.04 -5.23
N ILE A 17 5.82 0.46 -4.92
CA ILE A 17 5.11 -0.05 -3.75
C ILE A 17 4.77 -1.51 -4.01
N SER A 18 5.12 -2.38 -3.08
CA SER A 18 4.83 -3.80 -3.19
C SER A 18 3.48 -4.14 -2.56
N ALA A 19 2.89 -5.25 -2.98
CA ALA A 19 1.69 -5.75 -2.36
C ALA A 19 1.89 -6.03 -0.87
N ALA A 20 3.06 -6.54 -0.50
CA ALA A 20 3.39 -6.82 0.90
C ALA A 20 3.39 -5.55 1.74
N HIS A 21 3.92 -4.45 1.20
CA HIS A 21 3.93 -3.16 1.88
C HIS A 21 2.51 -2.65 2.10
N LEU A 22 1.68 -2.71 1.07
CA LEU A 22 0.28 -2.29 1.18
C LEU A 22 -0.50 -3.16 2.15
N GLN A 23 -0.22 -4.45 2.18
CA GLN A 23 -0.85 -5.35 3.12
C GLN A 23 -0.52 -4.98 4.56
N GLN A 24 0.73 -4.61 4.82
CA GLN A 24 1.14 -4.17 6.14
C GLN A 24 0.43 -2.89 6.55
N GLU A 25 0.33 -1.93 5.64
CA GLU A 25 -0.40 -0.70 5.93
C GLU A 25 -1.89 -0.97 6.19
N LEU A 26 -2.49 -1.88 5.44
CA LEU A 26 -3.87 -2.27 5.67
C LEU A 26 -4.07 -2.87 7.06
N ARG A 27 -3.13 -3.68 7.52
CA ARG A 27 -3.20 -4.24 8.87
C ARG A 27 -3.24 -3.15 9.92
N LEU A 28 -2.44 -2.10 9.73
CA LEU A 28 -2.43 -0.96 10.65
C LEU A 28 -3.74 -0.20 10.60
N LEU A 29 -4.32 -0.01 9.43
CA LEU A 29 -5.61 0.66 9.28
C LEU A 29 -6.74 -0.16 9.91
N TYR A 30 -6.73 -1.46 9.75
CA TYR A 30 -7.72 -2.32 10.39
C TYR A 30 -7.58 -2.30 11.90
N ALA A 31 -6.35 -2.26 12.41
CA ALA A 31 -6.10 -2.14 13.84
C ALA A 31 -6.62 -0.79 14.37
N GLU A 32 -6.41 0.29 13.62
CA GLU A 32 -6.91 1.60 13.98
C GLU A 32 -8.44 1.59 14.04
N ARG A 33 -9.09 0.94 13.09
CA ARG A 33 -10.54 0.83 13.07
C ARG A 33 -11.06 0.11 14.31
N SER A 34 -10.42 -1.01 14.67
CA SER A 34 -10.80 -1.75 15.86
C SER A 34 -10.63 -0.92 17.12
N LEU A 35 -9.53 -0.18 17.20
CA LEU A 35 -9.27 0.68 18.34
C LEU A 35 -10.27 1.82 18.42
N ALA A 36 -10.61 2.40 17.28
CA ALA A 36 -11.60 3.46 17.21
C ALA A 36 -12.97 2.99 17.72
N GLU A 37 -13.35 1.78 17.38
CA GLU A 37 -14.61 1.21 17.86
C GLU A 37 -14.59 1.06 19.39
N LEU A 38 -13.48 0.60 19.94
CA LEU A 38 -13.33 0.43 21.39
C LEU A 38 -13.36 1.78 22.12
N GLU A 39 -12.83 2.83 21.53
CA GLU A 39 -12.77 4.14 22.14
C GLU A 39 -13.99 5.02 21.86
N GLY A 40 -14.96 4.49 21.12
CA GLY A 40 -16.18 5.24 20.81
C GLY A 40 -16.03 6.23 19.67
N LEU A 41 -14.90 6.25 18.98
CA LEU A 41 -14.71 7.14 17.83
C LEU A 41 -15.53 6.73 16.62
N SER A 42 -16.09 5.53 16.62
CA SER A 42 -16.99 5.08 15.56
C SER A 42 -18.27 5.91 15.50
N ALA A 43 -18.59 6.66 16.56
CA ALA A 43 -19.71 7.58 16.55
C ALA A 43 -19.39 8.90 15.84
N ASP A 44 -18.13 9.18 15.53
CA ASP A 44 -17.73 10.38 14.80
C ASP A 44 -17.76 10.08 13.29
N PRO A 45 -18.76 10.62 12.55
CA PRO A 45 -18.92 10.29 11.15
C PRO A 45 -17.78 10.81 10.28
N VAL A 46 -17.18 11.95 10.61
CA VAL A 46 -16.08 12.50 9.83
C VAL A 46 -14.84 11.63 9.97
N TYR A 47 -14.50 11.26 11.20
CA TYR A 47 -13.35 10.40 11.46
C TYR A 47 -13.52 9.04 10.76
N MET A 48 -14.68 8.43 10.91
CA MET A 48 -14.93 7.11 10.32
C MET A 48 -14.95 7.15 8.80
N THR A 49 -15.49 8.21 8.20
CA THR A 49 -15.49 8.34 6.76
C THR A 49 -14.08 8.42 6.22
N ASP A 50 -13.24 9.25 6.83
CA ASP A 50 -11.84 9.39 6.42
C ASP A 50 -11.09 8.07 6.56
N LEU A 51 -11.28 7.37 7.66
CA LEU A 51 -10.63 6.08 7.90
C LEU A 51 -11.07 5.03 6.89
N LEU A 52 -12.38 4.94 6.61
CA LEU A 52 -12.90 3.97 5.65
C LEU A 52 -12.46 4.30 4.24
N ASP A 53 -12.35 5.58 3.89
CA ASP A 53 -11.82 5.99 2.59
C ASP A 53 -10.37 5.56 2.42
N ASP A 54 -9.56 5.72 3.47
CA ASP A 54 -8.17 5.26 3.45
C ASP A 54 -8.09 3.75 3.27
N ILE A 55 -8.91 3.01 3.99
CA ILE A 55 -8.95 1.55 3.87
C ILE A 55 -9.32 1.16 2.44
N ASN A 56 -10.36 1.76 1.88
CA ASN A 56 -10.80 1.46 0.53
C ASN A 56 -9.73 1.77 -0.50
N ALA A 57 -9.05 2.89 -0.36
CA ALA A 57 -7.97 3.28 -1.27
C ALA A 57 -6.82 2.27 -1.21
N HIS A 58 -6.45 1.85 -0.01
CA HIS A 58 -5.37 0.87 0.15
C HIS A 58 -5.77 -0.52 -0.34
N GLU A 59 -7.02 -0.91 -0.14
CA GLU A 59 -7.51 -2.19 -0.66
C GLU A 59 -7.48 -2.22 -2.19
N SER A 60 -7.92 -1.14 -2.81
CA SER A 60 -7.88 -1.04 -4.27
C SER A 60 -6.45 -1.06 -4.81
N ALA A 61 -5.56 -0.32 -4.15
CA ALA A 61 -4.16 -0.30 -4.53
C ALA A 61 -3.51 -1.67 -4.36
N PHE A 62 -3.84 -2.37 -3.27
CA PHE A 62 -3.31 -3.70 -3.02
C PHE A 62 -3.70 -4.67 -4.13
N VAL A 63 -4.97 -4.68 -4.51
CA VAL A 63 -5.43 -5.57 -5.59
C VAL A 63 -4.71 -5.25 -6.89
N GLY A 64 -4.57 -3.98 -7.25
CA GLY A 64 -3.90 -3.58 -8.47
C GLY A 64 -2.44 -4.00 -8.50
N VAL A 65 -1.71 -3.77 -7.41
CA VAL A 65 -0.30 -4.13 -7.33
C VAL A 65 -0.12 -5.64 -7.30
N ALA A 66 -0.97 -6.35 -6.55
CA ALA A 66 -0.89 -7.81 -6.47
C ALA A 66 -1.12 -8.47 -7.84
N VAL A 67 -2.09 -7.99 -8.59
CA VAL A 67 -2.36 -8.50 -9.94
C VAL A 67 -1.15 -8.26 -10.85
N THR A 68 -0.54 -7.08 -10.77
CA THR A 68 0.63 -6.75 -11.57
C THR A 68 1.81 -7.64 -11.21
N GLU A 69 2.05 -7.88 -9.93
CA GLU A 69 3.14 -8.75 -9.48
C GLU A 69 2.93 -10.19 -9.96
N ILE A 70 1.71 -10.69 -9.89
CA ILE A 70 1.38 -12.03 -10.37
C ILE A 70 1.59 -12.12 -11.87
N ALA A 71 1.15 -11.13 -12.63
CA ALA A 71 1.30 -11.12 -14.07
C ALA A 71 2.78 -11.11 -14.47
N THR A 72 3.59 -10.32 -13.76
CA THR A 72 5.02 -10.26 -14.01
C THR A 72 5.68 -11.61 -13.74
N LEU A 73 5.33 -12.23 -12.62
CA LEU A 73 5.88 -13.54 -12.27
C LEU A 73 5.51 -14.61 -13.31
N ARG A 74 4.27 -14.61 -13.74
CA ARG A 74 3.82 -15.55 -14.77
C ARG A 74 4.57 -15.35 -16.08
N GLY A 75 4.82 -14.09 -16.45
CA GLY A 75 5.60 -13.79 -17.65
C GLY A 75 7.02 -14.33 -17.55
N GLU A 76 7.65 -14.17 -16.40
CA GLU A 76 8.99 -14.68 -16.17
C GLU A 76 9.04 -16.19 -16.21
N LEU A 77 8.08 -16.85 -15.57
CA LEU A 77 8.01 -18.30 -15.56
C LEU A 77 7.73 -18.87 -16.95
N GLY A 78 6.84 -18.22 -17.68
CA GLY A 78 6.53 -18.61 -19.05
C GLY A 78 7.73 -18.52 -19.96
N GLY A 79 8.53 -17.46 -19.81
CA GLY A 79 9.75 -17.29 -20.57
C GLY A 79 10.76 -18.39 -20.28
N ARG A 80 10.90 -18.80 -19.03
CA ARG A 80 11.80 -19.89 -18.66
C ARG A 80 11.37 -21.23 -19.23
N LEU A 81 10.07 -21.48 -19.22
CA LEU A 81 9.54 -22.75 -19.72
C LEU A 81 9.68 -22.90 -21.21
N ARG A 82 9.77 -21.80 -21.93
CA ARG A 82 9.95 -21.83 -23.39
C ARG A 82 11.41 -21.95 -23.80
N GLY A 83 12.27 -21.58 -22.91
CA GLY A 83 13.69 -21.58 -23.18
C GLY A 83 14.31 -22.92 -23.15
#